data_95ca34ec591325d2e50380e896c794f9
#
_entry.id   95ca34ec591325d2e50380e896c794f9
#
_cell.length_a   1.000
_cell.length_b   1.000
_cell.length_c   1.000
_cell.angle_alpha   90.00
_cell.angle_beta   90.00
_cell.angle_gamma   90.00
#
_symmetry.space_group_name_H-M   'P 1'
#
loop_
_entity.id
_entity.type
_entity.pdbx_description
1 polymer ?
#
loop_
_entity_poly.entity_id
_entity_poly.type
_entity_poly.pdbx_seq_one_letter_code
_entity_poly.pdbx_strand_id
1 'polypeptide(L)'
;QLRRDEMAGSGYATNSRRKILDFLKSNSDRTVTAADIDQYLKRNGDAVNITTIYRYLDKLATDGTVMKYVAEAGGKAVYQYVELGQHCEEHLHLKCVKCGCIIHLDCGFMDEIAEHIQKDHGFQLQCKNSILSVKIADGNSLQSFFI
;
A
#
# COMPACT_ATOMS: atom_id res chain seq x y z
N GLN A 1 23.74 -28.02 -13.38
CA GLN A 1 24.36 -27.78 -12.07
C GLN A 1 23.98 -26.42 -11.48
N LEU A 2 23.83 -25.39 -12.28
CA LEU A 2 23.27 -24.10 -11.86
C LEU A 2 21.83 -24.20 -11.37
N ARG A 3 21.11 -25.21 -11.83
CA ARG A 3 19.69 -25.39 -11.51
C ARG A 3 19.40 -25.85 -10.07
N ARG A 4 20.36 -26.53 -9.41
CA ARG A 4 20.16 -26.99 -8.03
C ARG A 4 20.28 -25.86 -7.03
N ASP A 5 21.23 -24.95 -7.22
CA ASP A 5 21.41 -23.80 -6.35
C ASP A 5 20.32 -22.77 -6.57
N GLU A 6 19.86 -22.61 -7.80
CA GLU A 6 18.72 -21.77 -8.13
C GLU A 6 17.43 -22.30 -7.53
N MET A 7 17.24 -23.64 -7.50
CA MET A 7 16.02 -24.25 -6.94
C MET A 7 15.97 -24.15 -5.41
N ALA A 8 17.11 -24.28 -4.72
CA ALA A 8 17.17 -24.13 -3.27
C ALA A 8 16.95 -22.68 -2.85
N GLY A 9 17.57 -21.74 -3.54
CA GLY A 9 17.35 -20.31 -3.33
C GLY A 9 15.94 -19.86 -3.71
N SER A 10 15.40 -20.43 -4.79
CA SER A 10 14.04 -20.15 -5.25
C SER A 10 12.98 -20.63 -4.26
N GLY A 11 13.14 -21.81 -3.66
CA GLY A 11 12.19 -22.34 -2.68
C GLY A 11 12.08 -21.47 -1.43
N TYR A 12 13.23 -21.07 -0.89
CA TYR A 12 13.29 -20.21 0.28
C TYR A 12 12.73 -18.81 -0.02
N ALA A 13 13.17 -18.22 -1.13
CA ALA A 13 12.67 -16.91 -1.57
C ALA A 13 11.17 -16.93 -1.83
N THR A 14 10.65 -18.00 -2.43
CA THR A 14 9.21 -18.16 -2.69
C THR A 14 8.41 -18.25 -1.40
N ASN A 15 8.90 -18.97 -0.39
CA ASN A 15 8.22 -19.08 0.90
C ASN A 15 8.17 -17.73 1.63
N SER A 16 9.28 -17.00 1.67
CA SER A 16 9.33 -15.67 2.27
C SER A 16 8.41 -14.69 1.54
N ARG A 17 8.41 -14.71 0.21
CA ARG A 17 7.53 -13.86 -0.61
C ARG A 17 6.07 -14.15 -0.35
N ARG A 18 5.71 -15.43 -0.24
CA ARG A 18 4.34 -15.82 0.06
C ARG A 18 3.89 -15.28 1.41
N LYS A 19 4.75 -15.37 2.42
CA LYS A 19 4.45 -14.86 3.76
C LYS A 19 4.32 -13.33 3.79
N ILE A 20 5.18 -12.64 3.06
CA ILE A 20 5.08 -11.19 2.90
C ILE A 20 3.74 -10.82 2.26
N LEU A 21 3.38 -11.50 1.19
CA LEU A 21 2.12 -11.25 0.50
C LEU A 21 0.91 -11.57 1.39
N ASP A 22 0.94 -12.65 2.14
CA ASP A 22 -0.12 -13.01 3.09
C ASP A 22 -0.28 -11.95 4.17
N PHE A 23 0.83 -11.42 4.69
CA PHE A 23 0.81 -10.32 5.66
C PHE A 23 0.16 -9.06 5.07
N LEU A 24 0.52 -8.71 3.84
CA LEU A 24 -0.05 -7.56 3.14
C LEU A 24 -1.55 -7.73 2.92
N LYS A 25 -1.99 -8.91 2.51
CA LYS A 25 -3.41 -9.22 2.32
C LYS A 25 -4.20 -9.15 3.62
N SER A 26 -3.63 -9.65 4.71
CA SER A 26 -4.27 -9.61 6.03
C SER A 26 -4.39 -8.20 6.59
N ASN A 27 -3.60 -7.27 6.09
CA ASN A 27 -3.60 -5.87 6.52
C ASN A 27 -3.99 -4.93 5.37
N SER A 28 -4.84 -5.38 4.46
CA SER A 28 -5.25 -4.62 3.28
C SER A 28 -6.02 -3.33 3.60
N ASP A 29 -6.54 -3.21 4.81
CA ASP A 29 -7.26 -2.03 5.29
C ASP A 29 -6.35 -0.91 5.79
N ARG A 30 -5.03 -1.12 5.77
CA ARG A 30 -4.05 -0.17 6.30
C ARG A 30 -2.76 -0.22 5.50
N THR A 31 -1.91 0.79 5.73
CA THR A 31 -0.54 0.77 5.21
C THR A 31 0.38 0.03 6.16
N VAL A 32 1.39 -0.62 5.59
CA VAL A 32 2.45 -1.29 6.34
C VAL A 32 3.81 -0.78 5.86
N THR A 33 4.78 -0.81 6.77
CA THR A 33 6.17 -0.47 6.44
C THR A 33 6.97 -1.75 6.22
N ALA A 34 8.15 -1.61 5.63
CA ALA A 34 9.08 -2.75 5.53
C ALA A 34 9.50 -3.26 6.91
N ALA A 35 9.59 -2.35 7.90
CA ALA A 35 9.88 -2.74 9.29
C ALA A 35 8.79 -3.61 9.90
N ASP A 36 7.53 -3.31 9.61
CA ASP A 36 6.40 -4.14 10.08
C ASP A 36 6.49 -5.56 9.51
N ILE A 37 6.84 -5.68 8.25
CA ILE A 37 7.02 -6.97 7.59
C ILE A 37 8.22 -7.73 8.19
N ASP A 38 9.32 -7.03 8.42
CA ASP A 38 10.52 -7.60 9.04
C ASP A 38 10.21 -8.20 10.42
N GLN A 39 9.48 -7.47 11.26
CA GLN A 39 9.05 -7.96 12.56
C GLN A 39 8.14 -9.18 12.46
N TYR A 40 7.21 -9.16 11.52
CA TYR A 40 6.32 -10.30 11.28
C TYR A 40 7.11 -11.55 10.92
N LEU A 41 8.05 -11.43 9.99
CA LEU A 41 8.88 -12.56 9.57
C LEU A 41 9.76 -13.09 10.70
N LYS A 42 10.34 -12.20 11.52
CA LYS A 42 11.14 -12.60 12.69
C LYS A 42 10.31 -13.37 13.71
N ARG A 43 9.09 -12.95 13.97
CA ARG A 43 8.18 -13.65 14.89
C ARG A 43 7.82 -15.05 14.41
N ASN A 44 7.78 -15.26 13.11
CA ASN A 44 7.42 -16.53 12.50
C ASN A 44 8.63 -17.40 12.15
N GLY A 45 9.83 -17.00 12.55
CA GLY A 45 11.05 -17.77 12.30
C GLY A 45 11.52 -17.74 10.85
N ASP A 46 11.07 -16.77 10.06
CA ASP A 46 11.36 -16.66 8.62
C ASP A 46 12.14 -15.40 8.29
N ALA A 47 12.95 -14.91 9.22
CA ALA A 47 13.71 -13.69 9.03
C ALA A 47 14.53 -13.69 7.75
N VAL A 48 14.43 -12.63 6.96
CA VAL A 48 15.23 -12.39 5.77
C VAL A 48 15.91 -11.03 5.87
N ASN A 49 16.87 -10.78 5.00
CA ASN A 49 17.50 -9.48 4.93
C ASN A 49 16.47 -8.42 4.54
N ILE A 50 16.52 -7.25 5.20
CA ILE A 50 15.59 -6.14 4.93
C ILE A 50 15.65 -5.70 3.46
N THR A 51 16.80 -5.81 2.81
CA THR A 51 16.95 -5.52 1.39
C THR A 51 16.08 -6.43 0.53
N THR A 52 15.95 -7.70 0.92
CA THR A 52 15.07 -8.66 0.24
C THR A 52 13.60 -8.21 0.32
N ILE A 53 13.19 -7.69 1.49
CA ILE A 53 11.84 -7.17 1.69
C ILE A 53 11.60 -5.98 0.78
N TYR A 54 12.50 -5.00 0.75
CA TYR A 54 12.37 -3.83 -0.11
C TYR A 54 12.31 -4.19 -1.59
N ARG A 55 13.16 -5.11 -2.04
CA ARG A 55 13.15 -5.56 -3.45
C ARG A 55 11.83 -6.20 -3.84
N TYR A 56 11.28 -7.01 -2.96
CA TYR A 56 10.00 -7.65 -3.23
C TYR A 56 8.85 -6.64 -3.23
N LEU A 57 8.85 -5.70 -2.27
CA LEU A 57 7.85 -4.63 -2.22
C LEU A 57 7.90 -3.76 -3.48
N ASP A 58 9.09 -3.42 -3.95
CA ASP A 58 9.26 -2.65 -5.20
C ASP A 58 8.73 -3.41 -6.41
N LYS A 59 8.94 -4.72 -6.45
CA LYS A 59 8.39 -5.57 -7.50
C LYS A 59 6.85 -5.58 -7.45
N LEU A 60 6.28 -5.73 -6.26
CA LEU A 60 4.83 -5.73 -6.10
C LEU A 60 4.23 -4.36 -6.46
N ALA A 61 4.92 -3.28 -6.16
CA ALA A 61 4.49 -1.94 -6.55
C ALA A 61 4.53 -1.76 -8.07
N THR A 62 5.57 -2.27 -8.73
CA THR A 62 5.68 -2.25 -10.19
C THR A 62 4.58 -3.07 -10.84
N ASP A 63 4.26 -4.23 -10.27
CA ASP A 63 3.20 -5.11 -10.78
C ASP A 63 1.79 -4.59 -10.50
N GLY A 64 1.65 -3.56 -9.66
CA GLY A 64 0.35 -3.02 -9.27
C GLY A 64 -0.35 -3.81 -8.16
N THR A 65 0.33 -4.78 -7.54
CA THR A 65 -0.22 -5.59 -6.44
C THR A 65 -0.32 -4.78 -5.15
N VAL A 66 0.61 -3.87 -4.92
CA VAL A 66 0.59 -2.95 -3.80
C VAL A 66 0.73 -1.51 -4.30
N MET A 67 0.18 -0.58 -3.54
CA MET A 67 0.43 0.85 -3.71
C MET A 67 1.52 1.29 -2.77
N LYS A 68 2.47 2.08 -3.27
CA LYS A 68 3.56 2.66 -2.48
C LYS A 68 3.27 4.14 -2.26
N TYR A 69 3.30 4.56 -1.02
CA TYR A 69 3.10 5.96 -0.64
C TYR A 69 4.33 6.47 0.10
N VAL A 70 4.77 7.67 -0.26
CA VAL A 70 5.81 8.40 0.45
C VAL A 70 5.19 9.72 0.88
N ALA A 71 4.95 9.88 2.17
CA ALA A 71 4.18 11.01 2.70
C ALA A 71 4.88 12.35 2.55
N GLU A 72 6.20 12.39 2.72
CA GLU A 72 7.01 13.61 2.63
C GLU A 72 8.41 13.28 2.15
N ALA A 73 9.14 14.30 1.66
CA ALA A 73 10.54 14.15 1.28
C ALA A 73 11.35 13.65 2.49
N GLY A 74 11.99 12.51 2.36
CA GLY A 74 12.73 11.86 3.45
C GLY A 74 11.90 11.00 4.38
N GLY A 75 10.57 10.91 4.18
CA GLY A 75 9.69 10.03 4.92
C GLY A 75 9.86 8.58 4.49
N LYS A 76 9.51 7.66 5.40
CA LYS A 76 9.53 6.23 5.09
C LYS A 76 8.41 5.88 4.13
N ALA A 77 8.70 5.01 3.16
CA ALA A 77 7.68 4.47 2.27
C ALA A 77 6.75 3.54 3.04
N VAL A 78 5.47 3.61 2.74
CA VAL A 78 4.45 2.70 3.25
C VAL A 78 3.75 2.03 2.08
N TYR A 79 3.21 0.85 2.31
CA TYR A 79 2.66 0.01 1.26
C TYR A 79 1.27 -0.49 1.68
N GLN A 80 0.39 -0.60 0.70
CA GLN A 80 -0.95 -1.15 0.92
C GLN A 80 -1.28 -2.13 -0.19
N TYR A 81 -1.80 -3.30 0.20
CA TYR A 81 -2.27 -4.30 -0.75
C TYR A 81 -3.50 -3.78 -1.51
N VAL A 82 -3.50 -3.98 -2.82
CA VAL A 82 -4.60 -3.59 -3.70
C VAL A 82 -5.37 -4.83 -4.12
N GLU A 83 -6.64 -4.90 -3.75
CA GLU A 83 -7.47 -6.02 -4.13
C GLU A 83 -7.77 -5.98 -5.64
N LEU A 84 -7.94 -7.17 -6.22
CA LEU A 84 -8.28 -7.30 -7.63
C LEU A 84 -9.60 -6.55 -7.93
N GLY A 85 -9.56 -5.70 -8.95
CA GLY A 85 -10.73 -4.92 -9.36
C GLY A 85 -10.79 -3.51 -8.80
N GLN A 86 -9.88 -3.14 -7.90
CA GLN A 86 -9.78 -1.76 -7.44
C GLN A 86 -8.96 -0.93 -8.43
N HIS A 87 -9.57 0.12 -8.96
CA HIS A 87 -8.91 1.05 -9.88
C HIS A 87 -8.31 2.22 -9.09
N CYS A 88 -7.21 1.95 -8.39
CA CYS A 88 -6.56 2.96 -7.54
C CYS A 88 -5.98 4.14 -8.31
N GLU A 89 -5.90 4.04 -9.62
CA GLU A 89 -5.41 5.12 -10.46
C GLU A 89 -6.46 6.23 -10.68
N GLU A 90 -7.73 5.93 -10.46
CA GLU A 90 -8.85 6.82 -10.76
C GLU A 90 -9.44 7.52 -9.54
N HIS A 91 -9.00 7.18 -8.32
CA HIS A 91 -9.54 7.78 -7.11
C HIS A 91 -8.45 8.16 -6.12
N LEU A 92 -8.78 9.13 -5.28
CA LEU A 92 -7.88 9.56 -4.20
C LEU A 92 -7.95 8.59 -3.03
N HIS A 93 -6.90 8.60 -2.25
CA HIS A 93 -6.80 7.81 -1.02
C HIS A 93 -6.75 8.76 0.17
N LEU A 94 -7.46 8.40 1.24
CA LEU A 94 -7.44 9.13 2.49
C LEU A 94 -6.72 8.28 3.53
N LYS A 95 -5.74 8.84 4.21
CA LYS A 95 -5.04 8.17 5.29
C LYS A 95 -5.34 8.85 6.61
N CYS A 96 -5.86 8.10 7.58
CA CYS A 96 -6.10 8.62 8.92
C CYS A 96 -4.78 8.84 9.65
N VAL A 97 -4.54 10.06 10.14
CA VAL A 97 -3.30 10.40 10.84
C VAL A 97 -3.19 9.72 12.20
N LYS A 98 -4.29 9.24 12.78
CA LYS A 98 -4.30 8.58 14.09
C LYS A 98 -4.04 7.08 14.00
N CYS A 99 -4.73 6.37 13.12
CA CYS A 99 -4.67 4.91 13.07
C CYS A 99 -3.97 4.37 11.83
N GLY A 100 -3.68 5.21 10.84
CA GLY A 100 -3.01 4.79 9.61
C GLY A 100 -3.89 4.05 8.62
N CYS A 101 -5.20 3.90 8.88
CA CYS A 101 -6.10 3.27 7.93
C CYS A 101 -6.18 4.07 6.64
N ILE A 102 -6.24 3.38 5.51
CA ILE A 102 -6.43 4.01 4.20
C ILE A 102 -7.84 3.72 3.71
N ILE A 103 -8.50 4.77 3.27
CA ILE A 103 -9.83 4.73 2.68
C ILE A 103 -9.71 5.18 1.23
N HIS A 104 -10.34 4.43 0.34
CA HIS A 104 -10.43 4.80 -1.06
C HIS A 104 -11.61 5.75 -1.25
N LEU A 105 -11.32 6.95 -1.71
CA LEU A 105 -12.35 7.96 -1.96
C LEU A 105 -12.93 7.75 -3.36
N ASP A 106 -13.81 6.78 -3.47
CA ASP A 106 -14.48 6.42 -4.72
C ASP A 106 -15.93 6.86 -4.67
N CYS A 107 -16.15 8.15 -4.84
CA CYS A 107 -17.48 8.71 -4.90
C CYS A 107 -17.64 9.52 -6.18
N GLY A 108 -18.88 9.64 -6.65
CA GLY A 108 -19.18 10.34 -7.90
C GLY A 108 -18.80 11.82 -7.92
N PHE A 109 -18.50 12.37 -6.75
CA PHE A 109 -18.05 13.75 -6.63
C PHE A 109 -16.62 13.98 -7.10
N MET A 110 -15.83 12.92 -7.26
CA MET A 110 -14.43 13.02 -7.68
C MET A 110 -14.30 13.59 -9.10
N ASP A 111 -15.21 13.24 -9.99
CA ASP A 111 -15.20 13.76 -11.35
C ASP A 111 -15.41 15.27 -11.36
N GLU A 112 -16.28 15.78 -10.49
CA GLU A 112 -16.53 17.20 -10.35
C GLU A 112 -15.32 17.94 -9.80
N ILE A 113 -14.62 17.36 -8.82
CA ILE A 113 -13.39 17.92 -8.25
C ILE A 113 -12.29 17.98 -9.31
N ALA A 114 -12.09 16.89 -10.05
CA ALA A 114 -11.08 16.83 -11.10
C ALA A 114 -11.35 17.87 -12.19
N GLU A 115 -12.61 18.00 -12.60
CA GLU A 115 -13.04 18.98 -13.59
C GLU A 115 -12.83 20.42 -13.10
N HIS A 116 -13.17 20.69 -11.86
CA HIS A 116 -12.98 21.99 -11.23
C HIS A 116 -11.50 22.38 -11.21
N ILE A 117 -10.63 21.48 -10.77
CA ILE A 117 -9.18 21.71 -10.71
C ILE A 117 -8.62 22.00 -12.10
N GLN A 118 -9.09 21.28 -13.12
CA GLN A 118 -8.63 21.47 -14.48
C GLN A 118 -9.11 22.80 -15.07
N LYS A 119 -10.40 23.11 -14.97
CA LYS A 119 -11.00 24.28 -15.60
C LYS A 119 -10.68 25.59 -14.88
N ASP A 120 -10.75 25.59 -13.54
CA ASP A 120 -10.62 26.81 -12.77
C ASP A 120 -9.18 27.12 -12.36
N HIS A 121 -8.34 26.08 -12.24
CA HIS A 121 -6.97 26.23 -11.76
C HIS A 121 -5.90 25.78 -12.76
N GLY A 122 -6.30 25.16 -13.87
CA GLY A 122 -5.35 24.78 -14.91
C GLY A 122 -4.46 23.60 -14.60
N PHE A 123 -4.84 22.77 -13.63
CA PHE A 123 -4.07 21.59 -13.21
C PHE A 123 -4.84 20.32 -13.48
N GLN A 124 -4.10 19.25 -13.73
CA GLN A 124 -4.68 17.91 -13.86
C GLN A 124 -4.46 17.14 -12.56
N LEU A 125 -5.55 16.60 -12.02
CA LEU A 125 -5.49 15.79 -10.80
C LEU A 125 -4.82 14.45 -11.07
N GLN A 126 -3.76 14.14 -10.31
CA GLN A 126 -3.05 12.87 -10.37
C GLN A 126 -3.45 12.02 -9.17
N CYS A 127 -4.39 11.10 -9.38
CA CYS A 127 -4.90 10.24 -8.29
C CYS A 127 -3.92 9.12 -7.95
N LYS A 128 -3.13 8.66 -8.92
CA LYS A 128 -2.16 7.60 -8.69
C LYS A 128 -1.11 8.04 -7.66
N ASN A 129 -0.96 7.24 -6.61
CA ASN A 129 -0.05 7.50 -5.50
C ASN A 129 -0.34 8.77 -4.69
N SER A 130 -1.47 9.43 -4.94
CA SER A 130 -1.90 10.58 -4.16
C SER A 130 -2.61 10.13 -2.89
N ILE A 131 -2.25 10.73 -1.78
CA ILE A 131 -2.84 10.42 -0.49
C ILE A 131 -3.09 11.71 0.28
N LEU A 132 -4.29 11.85 0.82
CA LEU A 132 -4.65 12.97 1.68
C LEU A 132 -4.59 12.52 3.14
N SER A 133 -3.87 13.27 3.96
CA SER A 133 -3.85 13.05 5.39
C SER A 133 -5.12 13.62 6.00
N VAL A 134 -5.88 12.77 6.67
CA VAL A 134 -7.17 13.15 7.24
C VAL A 134 -7.27 12.73 8.70
N LYS A 135 -8.16 13.39 9.42
CA LYS A 135 -8.51 13.05 10.79
C LYS A 135 -10.00 12.75 10.82
N ILE A 136 -10.39 11.71 11.55
CA ILE A 136 -11.81 11.41 11.71
C ILE A 136 -12.47 12.59 12.39
N ALA A 137 -13.60 13.05 11.83
CA ALA A 137 -14.35 14.15 12.42
C ALA A 137 -14.90 13.73 13.79
N ASP A 138 -14.98 14.69 14.70
CA ASP A 138 -15.46 14.44 16.05
C ASP A 138 -16.88 13.85 16.03
N GLY A 139 -17.07 12.80 16.82
CA GLY A 139 -18.34 12.07 16.87
C GLY A 139 -18.47 10.93 15.86
N ASN A 140 -17.51 10.77 14.95
CA ASN A 140 -17.51 9.69 13.97
C ASN A 140 -16.51 8.59 14.34
N SER A 141 -16.78 7.38 13.87
CA SER A 141 -15.91 6.23 14.03
C SER A 141 -15.61 5.63 12.66
N LEU A 142 -14.36 5.18 12.46
CA LEU A 142 -13.99 4.48 11.22
C LEU A 142 -14.84 3.24 10.96
N GLN A 143 -15.28 2.57 12.01
CA GLN A 143 -16.13 1.39 11.89
C GLN A 143 -17.45 1.68 11.18
N SER A 144 -17.96 2.92 11.30
CA SER A 144 -19.20 3.33 10.64
C SER A 144 -19.10 3.38 9.12
N PHE A 145 -17.90 3.43 8.57
CA PHE A 145 -17.65 3.57 7.14
C PHE A 145 -17.26 2.26 6.45
N PHE A 146 -17.05 1.19 7.20
CA PHE A 146 -16.62 -0.11 6.67
C PHE A 146 -17.72 -1.18 6.66
N ILE A 147 -18.95 -0.81 6.97
CA ILE A 147 -20.07 -1.74 6.98
C ILE A 147 -20.77 -1.78 5.63
#